data_eea0ae496e3d4a8e8bf02eb2a9458471
#
_entry.id   eea0ae496e3d4a8e8bf02eb2a9458471
#
_cell.length_a   1.000
_cell.length_b   1.000
_cell.length_c   1.000
_cell.angle_alpha   90.00
_cell.angle_beta   90.00
_cell.angle_gamma   90.00
#
_symmetry.space_group_name_H-M   'P 1'
#
loop_
_entity.id
_entity.type
_entity.pdbx_description
1 polymer ?
#
loop_
_entity_poly.entity_id
_entity_poly.type
_entity_poly.pdbx_seq_one_letter_code
_entity_poly.pdbx_strand_id
1 'polypeptide(L)'
;IKECDWSSDVCSSDLELLKDYFDGEINAINAIKVSQPGAPFSQNAWKAMRKVRGTISYAELAERSGSPAAVRAAGSACAKNAIVLVVPCHRIVRTGGNLGNYAYGLNKKEWLLRHEGAL
;
A
#
# COMPACT_ATOMS: atom_id res chain seq x y z
N ILE A 1 3.71 -25.83 -4.56
CA ILE A 1 3.38 -24.69 -5.42
C ILE A 1 1.92 -24.33 -5.29
N LYS A 2 1.72 -23.08 -5.16
CA LYS A 2 0.40 -22.55 -5.10
C LYS A 2 -0.14 -22.31 -6.52
N GLU A 3 -1.35 -22.74 -6.75
CA GLU A 3 -2.03 -22.45 -7.99
C GLU A 3 -3.09 -21.37 -7.78
N CYS A 4 -3.14 -20.42 -8.71
CA CYS A 4 -4.12 -19.37 -8.71
C CYS A 4 -5.14 -19.63 -9.80
N ASP A 5 -6.40 -19.44 -9.46
CA ASP A 5 -7.46 -19.44 -10.43
C ASP A 5 -7.40 -18.12 -11.19
N TRP A 6 -7.31 -18.18 -12.50
CA TRP A 6 -7.27 -16.99 -13.35
C TRP A 6 -8.53 -16.13 -13.30
N SER A 7 -9.63 -16.70 -12.85
CA SER A 7 -10.87 -15.96 -12.68
C SER A 7 -10.95 -15.26 -11.32
N SER A 8 -9.97 -15.45 -10.48
CA SER A 8 -9.90 -14.89 -9.14
C SER A 8 -8.67 -14.00 -8.98
N ASP A 9 -8.83 -12.86 -8.30
CA ASP A 9 -7.72 -11.96 -8.01
C ASP A 9 -6.84 -12.45 -6.86
N VAL A 10 -7.32 -13.41 -6.08
CA VAL A 10 -6.64 -13.87 -4.87
C VAL A 10 -6.63 -15.39 -4.80
N CYS A 11 -5.46 -15.95 -4.59
CA CYS A 11 -5.29 -17.39 -4.35
C CYS A 11 -5.65 -17.73 -2.91
N SER A 12 -5.92 -19.03 -2.66
CA SER A 12 -6.23 -19.51 -1.30
C SER A 12 -5.15 -19.15 -0.29
N SER A 13 -3.87 -19.30 -0.68
CA SER A 13 -2.77 -18.95 0.21
C SER A 13 -2.66 -17.44 0.45
N ASP A 14 -3.09 -16.62 -0.51
CA ASP A 14 -3.13 -15.17 -0.32
C ASP A 14 -4.22 -14.80 0.69
N LEU A 15 -5.36 -15.50 0.67
CA LEU A 15 -6.39 -15.29 1.68
C LEU A 15 -5.90 -15.62 3.07
N GLU A 16 -5.11 -16.69 3.24
CA GLU A 16 -4.51 -17.02 4.53
C GLU A 16 -3.55 -15.92 4.99
N LEU A 17 -2.74 -15.38 4.09
CA LEU A 17 -1.83 -14.28 4.42
C LEU A 17 -2.59 -13.02 4.82
N LEU A 18 -3.70 -12.73 4.17
CA LEU A 18 -4.55 -11.62 4.58
C LEU A 18 -5.17 -11.85 5.96
N LYS A 19 -5.63 -13.06 6.25
CA LYS A 19 -6.12 -13.39 7.58
C LYS A 19 -5.03 -13.21 8.64
N ASP A 20 -3.82 -13.69 8.35
CA ASP A 20 -2.68 -13.53 9.25
C ASP A 20 -2.41 -12.06 9.53
N TYR A 21 -2.49 -11.21 8.50
CA TYR A 21 -2.35 -9.77 8.68
C TYR A 21 -3.36 -9.22 9.68
N PHE A 22 -4.63 -9.57 9.53
CA PHE A 22 -5.68 -9.08 10.43
C PHE A 22 -5.57 -9.68 11.82
N ASP A 23 -4.92 -10.82 11.96
CA ASP A 23 -4.65 -11.45 13.25
C ASP A 23 -3.43 -10.87 13.95
N GLY A 24 -2.71 -9.94 13.32
CA GLY A 24 -1.58 -9.25 13.92
C GLY A 24 -0.24 -9.46 13.22
N GLU A 25 -0.16 -10.39 12.27
CA GLU A 25 1.06 -10.64 11.49
C GLU A 25 1.17 -9.64 10.36
N ILE A 26 1.55 -8.41 10.68
CA ILE A 26 1.52 -7.28 9.74
C ILE A 26 2.37 -7.54 8.49
N ASN A 27 3.46 -8.27 8.62
CA ASN A 27 4.35 -8.54 7.50
C ASN A 27 3.87 -9.67 6.60
N ALA A 28 2.78 -10.36 6.94
CA ALA A 28 2.26 -11.46 6.13
C ALA A 28 1.91 -11.01 4.71
N ILE A 29 1.41 -9.78 4.54
CA ILE A 29 1.05 -9.26 3.23
C ILE A 29 2.26 -9.10 2.30
N ASN A 30 3.47 -9.03 2.83
CA ASN A 30 4.67 -8.90 2.02
C ASN A 30 4.97 -10.14 1.18
N ALA A 31 4.42 -11.28 1.56
CA ALA A 31 4.59 -12.53 0.81
C ALA A 31 3.63 -12.62 -0.39
N ILE A 32 2.64 -11.76 -0.48
CA ILE A 32 1.69 -11.76 -1.58
C ILE A 32 2.33 -11.09 -2.79
N LYS A 33 2.35 -11.78 -3.91
CA LYS A 33 2.86 -11.22 -5.16
C LYS A 33 1.79 -10.35 -5.79
N VAL A 34 2.21 -9.19 -6.32
CA VAL A 34 1.30 -8.25 -6.94
C VAL A 34 1.79 -7.85 -8.32
N SER A 35 0.84 -7.55 -9.18
CA SER A 35 1.11 -7.01 -10.50
C SER A 35 -0.09 -6.16 -10.91
N GLN A 36 0.15 -4.89 -11.22
CA GLN A 36 -0.90 -4.03 -11.73
C GLN A 36 -0.32 -3.11 -12.81
N PRO A 37 -1.12 -2.79 -13.84
CA PRO A 37 -0.65 -1.91 -14.90
C PRO A 37 -0.55 -0.47 -14.41
N GLY A 38 0.42 0.25 -14.93
CA GLY A 38 0.60 1.65 -14.60
C GLY A 38 1.87 2.21 -15.20
N ALA A 39 2.00 3.53 -15.18
CA ALA A 39 3.19 4.22 -15.66
C ALA A 39 4.42 3.83 -14.84
N PRO A 40 5.63 3.98 -15.38
CA PRO A 40 6.85 3.62 -14.66
C PRO A 40 6.98 4.26 -13.28
N PHE A 41 6.62 5.53 -13.14
CA PHE A 41 6.68 6.20 -11.85
C PHE A 41 5.70 5.56 -10.85
N SER A 42 4.48 5.23 -11.30
CA SER A 42 3.49 4.56 -10.44
C SER A 42 4.00 3.19 -9.99
N GLN A 43 4.63 2.44 -10.90
CA GLN A 43 5.22 1.14 -10.53
C GLN A 43 6.28 1.31 -9.44
N ASN A 44 7.14 2.32 -9.58
CA ASN A 44 8.17 2.61 -8.58
C ASN A 44 7.55 3.01 -7.24
N ALA A 45 6.49 3.83 -7.28
CA ALA A 45 5.80 4.27 -6.08
C ALA A 45 5.16 3.08 -5.34
N TRP A 46 4.51 2.18 -6.07
CA TRP A 46 3.90 1.00 -5.47
C TRP A 46 4.95 0.07 -4.85
N LYS A 47 6.09 -0.10 -5.49
CA LYS A 47 7.20 -0.87 -4.91
C LYS A 47 7.74 -0.21 -3.65
N ALA A 48 7.87 1.11 -3.66
CA ALA A 48 8.33 1.85 -2.48
C ALA A 48 7.34 1.71 -1.32
N MET A 49 6.04 1.78 -1.60
CA MET A 49 5.01 1.62 -0.57
C MET A 49 5.14 0.28 0.15
N ARG A 50 5.44 -0.79 -0.55
CA ARG A 50 5.56 -2.11 0.05
C ARG A 50 6.76 -2.25 0.98
N LYS A 51 7.72 -1.35 0.89
CA LYS A 51 8.90 -1.34 1.75
C LYS A 51 8.73 -0.43 2.97
N VAL A 52 7.64 0.32 3.05
CA VAL A 52 7.39 1.25 4.15
C VAL A 52 7.08 0.49 5.44
N ARG A 53 7.69 0.92 6.53
CA ARG A 53 7.35 0.51 7.88
C ARG A 53 6.86 1.75 8.62
N GLY A 54 5.65 1.67 9.20
CA GLY A 54 5.02 2.84 9.79
C GLY A 54 4.41 3.75 8.73
N THR A 55 4.69 5.03 8.78
CA THR A 55 4.15 5.99 7.81
C THR A 55 5.26 6.82 7.18
N ILE A 56 5.04 7.26 5.94
CA ILE A 56 5.88 8.26 5.28
C ILE A 56 4.99 9.30 4.63
N SER A 57 5.55 10.47 4.34
CA SER A 57 4.81 11.52 3.65
C SER A 57 4.76 11.27 2.14
N TYR A 58 3.84 11.96 1.46
CA TYR A 58 3.79 11.94 -0.01
C TYR A 58 5.10 12.44 -0.61
N ALA A 59 5.73 13.44 0.02
CA ALA A 59 7.02 13.97 -0.44
C ALA A 59 8.11 12.90 -0.35
N GLU A 60 8.15 12.17 0.74
CA GLU A 60 9.13 11.09 0.91
C GLU A 60 8.86 9.93 -0.06
N LEU A 61 7.59 9.62 -0.32
CA LEU A 61 7.24 8.63 -1.32
C LEU A 61 7.74 9.04 -2.71
N ALA A 62 7.55 10.29 -3.08
CA ALA A 62 8.06 10.81 -4.36
C ALA A 62 9.57 10.65 -4.47
N GLU A 63 10.29 10.97 -3.40
CA GLU A 63 11.74 10.81 -3.34
C GLU A 63 12.16 9.35 -3.50
N ARG A 64 11.53 8.44 -2.77
CA ARG A 64 11.82 7.01 -2.86
C ARG A 64 11.44 6.41 -4.21
N SER A 65 10.53 7.07 -4.93
CA SER A 65 10.10 6.63 -6.27
C SER A 65 11.00 7.15 -7.38
N GLY A 66 12.00 7.95 -7.04
CA GLY A 66 13.01 8.44 -7.98
C GLY A 66 12.84 9.87 -8.43
N SER A 67 11.83 10.60 -7.96
CA SER A 67 11.61 11.99 -8.36
C SER A 67 11.04 12.82 -7.21
N PRO A 68 11.90 13.46 -6.41
CA PRO A 68 11.44 14.24 -5.24
C PRO A 68 10.46 15.35 -5.60
N ALA A 69 10.52 15.88 -6.82
CA ALA A 69 9.61 16.95 -7.27
C ALA A 69 8.22 16.43 -7.63
N ALA A 70 8.04 15.11 -7.77
CA ALA A 70 6.81 14.53 -8.30
C ALA A 70 5.80 14.18 -7.19
N VAL A 71 5.58 15.08 -6.24
CA VAL A 71 4.66 14.82 -5.11
C VAL A 71 3.23 14.58 -5.59
N ARG A 72 2.78 15.31 -6.61
CA ARG A 72 1.45 15.10 -7.20
C ARG A 72 1.33 13.72 -7.85
N ALA A 73 2.36 13.29 -8.55
CA ALA A 73 2.37 11.96 -9.17
C ALA A 73 2.35 10.86 -8.11
N ALA A 74 3.02 11.08 -6.97
CA ALA A 74 2.96 10.16 -5.84
C ALA A 74 1.52 10.05 -5.30
N GLY A 75 0.83 11.18 -5.15
CA GLY A 75 -0.57 11.20 -4.77
C GLY A 75 -1.46 10.48 -5.77
N SER A 76 -1.22 10.68 -7.06
CA SER A 76 -1.95 9.98 -8.13
C SER A 76 -1.70 8.47 -8.09
N ALA A 77 -0.48 8.04 -7.80
CA ALA A 77 -0.16 6.62 -7.67
C ALA A 77 -0.95 5.99 -6.52
N CYS A 78 -1.09 6.71 -5.40
CA CYS A 78 -1.93 6.25 -4.29
C CYS A 78 -3.39 6.11 -4.72
N ALA A 79 -3.92 7.10 -5.45
CA ALA A 79 -5.31 7.09 -5.89
C ALA A 79 -5.59 5.99 -6.93
N LYS A 80 -4.61 5.66 -7.75
CA LYS A 80 -4.72 4.64 -8.80
C LYS A 80 -4.42 3.22 -8.33
N ASN A 81 -4.00 3.07 -7.09
CA ASN A 81 -3.68 1.76 -6.55
C ASN A 81 -4.92 0.88 -6.50
N ALA A 82 -4.93 -0.19 -7.27
CA ALA A 82 -6.05 -1.13 -7.35
C ALA A 82 -5.92 -2.27 -6.33
N ILE A 83 -4.73 -2.45 -5.77
CA ILE A 83 -4.45 -3.57 -4.84
C ILE A 83 -4.20 -2.99 -3.45
N VAL A 84 -5.25 -2.41 -2.88
CA VAL A 84 -5.16 -1.80 -1.56
C VAL A 84 -4.79 -2.83 -0.50
N LEU A 85 -4.21 -2.38 0.58
CA LEU A 85 -3.71 -3.18 1.69
C LEU A 85 -2.39 -3.90 1.34
N VAL A 86 -2.36 -4.71 0.30
CA VAL A 86 -1.14 -5.44 -0.12
C VAL A 86 -0.11 -4.45 -0.67
N VAL A 87 -0.57 -3.49 -1.47
CA VAL A 87 0.22 -2.29 -1.80
C VAL A 87 -0.28 -1.20 -0.84
N PRO A 88 0.44 -0.94 0.25
CA PRO A 88 -0.14 -0.24 1.40
C PRO A 88 -0.15 1.28 1.26
N CYS A 89 -1.00 1.79 0.39
CA CYS A 89 -1.15 3.25 0.21
C CYS A 89 -1.71 3.94 1.46
N HIS A 90 -2.30 3.19 2.39
CA HIS A 90 -2.76 3.75 3.67
C HIS A 90 -1.60 4.23 4.55
N ARG A 91 -0.36 3.78 4.28
CA ARG A 91 0.82 4.22 5.03
C ARG A 91 1.36 5.56 4.57
N ILE A 92 0.79 6.14 3.51
CA ILE A 92 1.25 7.41 2.98
C ILE A 92 0.35 8.51 3.55
N VAL A 93 0.97 9.48 4.23
CA VAL A 93 0.26 10.55 4.93
C VAL A 93 0.81 11.90 4.49
N ARG A 94 0.11 12.98 4.87
CA ARG A 94 0.59 14.33 4.59
C ARG A 94 1.74 14.70 5.50
N THR A 95 2.63 15.54 4.97
CA THR A 95 3.68 16.17 5.79
C THR A 95 3.00 16.93 6.92
N GLY A 96 3.49 16.73 8.14
CA GLY A 96 2.91 17.35 9.32
C GLY A 96 1.96 16.45 10.11
N GLY A 97 1.77 15.21 9.67
CA GLY A 97 1.04 14.21 10.45
C GLY A 97 -0.44 14.04 10.12
N ASN A 98 -1.01 14.86 9.23
CA ASN A 98 -2.38 14.66 8.77
C ASN A 98 -2.46 13.38 7.93
N LEU A 99 -3.55 12.60 8.09
CA LEU A 99 -3.70 11.35 7.37
C LEU A 99 -3.81 11.52 5.86
N GLY A 100 -4.27 12.67 5.38
CA GLY A 100 -4.48 12.90 3.97
C GLY A 100 -5.75 12.19 3.48
N ASN A 101 -5.80 11.91 2.18
CA ASN A 101 -6.97 11.27 1.57
C ASN A 101 -6.80 9.76 1.51
N TYR A 102 -7.94 9.06 1.49
CA TYR A 102 -7.97 7.64 1.24
C TYR A 102 -9.26 7.31 0.49
N ALA A 103 -9.15 6.59 -0.62
CA ALA A 103 -10.28 6.30 -1.51
C ALA A 103 -11.42 5.55 -0.79
N TYR A 104 -11.09 4.79 0.24
CA TYR A 104 -12.06 3.95 0.97
C TYR A 104 -12.49 4.57 2.29
N GLY A 105 -12.11 5.81 2.55
CA GLY A 105 -12.50 6.56 3.74
C GLY A 105 -11.40 6.68 4.78
N LEU A 106 -11.29 7.86 5.40
CA LEU A 106 -10.26 8.13 6.38
C LEU A 106 -10.37 7.26 7.63
N ASN A 107 -11.58 6.88 8.01
CA ASN A 107 -11.78 5.99 9.15
C ASN A 107 -11.14 4.62 8.94
N LYS A 108 -11.18 4.10 7.72
CA LYS A 108 -10.52 2.83 7.38
C LYS A 108 -9.01 2.98 7.37
N LYS A 109 -8.51 4.10 6.86
CA LYS A 109 -7.09 4.41 6.89
C LYS A 109 -6.57 4.47 8.32
N GLU A 110 -7.28 5.17 9.19
CA GLU A 110 -6.92 5.26 10.60
C GLU A 110 -6.94 3.89 11.26
N TRP A 111 -7.97 3.08 10.99
CA TRP A 111 -8.08 1.74 11.56
C TRP A 111 -6.88 0.87 11.18
N LEU A 112 -6.51 0.89 9.89
CA LEU A 112 -5.38 0.11 9.38
C LEU A 112 -4.08 0.56 10.03
N LEU A 113 -3.85 1.85 10.16
CA LEU A 113 -2.65 2.37 10.79
C LEU A 113 -2.57 2.01 12.27
N ARG A 114 -3.70 2.06 12.98
CA ARG A 114 -3.75 1.63 14.37
C ARG A 114 -3.51 0.14 14.51
N HIS A 115 -4.08 -0.65 13.61
CA HIS A 115 -3.87 -2.10 13.59
C HIS A 115 -2.39 -2.44 13.39
N GLU A 116 -1.69 -1.68 12.57
CA GLU A 116 -0.27 -1.88 12.29
C GLU A 116 0.64 -1.29 13.37
N GLY A 117 0.08 -0.57 14.33
CA GLY A 117 0.87 0.07 15.36
C GLY A 117 1.55 1.37 14.92
N ALA A 118 1.13 1.95 13.79
CA ALA A 118 1.70 3.19 13.26
C ALA A 118 1.03 4.44 13.82
N LEU A 119 -0.08 4.28 14.52
CA LEU A 119 -0.76 5.33 15.25
C LEU A 119 -0.93 4.95 16.70
#